data_2438316ae92939d3e6479da577dfe8a9
#
_entry.id   2438316ae92939d3e6479da577dfe8a9
#
_cell.length_a   1.000
_cell.length_b   1.000
_cell.length_c   1.000
_cell.angle_alpha   90.00
_cell.angle_beta   90.00
_cell.angle_gamma   90.00
#
_symmetry.space_group_name_H-M   'P 1'
#
loop_
_entity.id
_entity.type
_entity.pdbx_description
1 polymer ?
#
loop_
_entity_poly.entity_id
_entity_poly.type
_entity_poly.pdbx_seq_one_letter_code
_entity_poly.pdbx_strand_id
1 'polypeptide(L)'
;MKQPVFTGAAVAIITPMHADGTVNFEELGRIIDDQIAHGTDAIVICGTTGESAALSHEEHVECIRFAVKHTAKRVPVIAGTGSNDTAFAIEISKEAEEAGADALLLVTPYYNKTSQAGLIAHYTAIASAVTLPCIIYNVPSRTGVNLQPATLAELAKLPNVNAVKEASGNISQVADVAALCGEELNIYSGNDDQIVPILSLGGKGVISVLSNVAPQQAHDICAAWFSGDTAKSLELQLKALPLCHALFADVNPIPVKWAMNRLGWNAGPLRLPLVEPSAAVQQSLENEMKAYGVLK
;
A
#
# COMPACT_ATOMS: atom_id res chain seq x y z
N MET A 1 -2.88 4.33 -23.42
CA MET A 1 -2.55 3.44 -22.27
C MET A 1 -1.46 4.08 -21.43
N LYS A 2 -1.73 4.32 -20.17
CA LYS A 2 -0.72 4.78 -19.20
C LYS A 2 0.12 3.59 -18.75
N GLN A 3 1.46 3.74 -18.81
CA GLN A 3 2.35 2.70 -18.31
C GLN A 3 2.17 2.55 -16.79
N PRO A 4 2.01 1.32 -16.26
CA PRO A 4 1.90 1.12 -14.82
C PRO A 4 3.22 1.51 -14.13
N VAL A 5 3.15 2.02 -12.90
CA VAL A 5 4.32 2.32 -12.07
C VAL A 5 5.12 1.04 -11.79
N PHE A 6 4.41 -0.06 -11.56
CA PHE A 6 4.96 -1.40 -11.43
C PHE A 6 3.92 -2.44 -11.88
N THR A 7 4.33 -3.68 -12.05
CA THR A 7 3.46 -4.83 -12.25
C THR A 7 3.89 -5.92 -11.28
N GLY A 8 2.97 -6.50 -10.51
CA GLY A 8 3.29 -7.50 -9.49
C GLY A 8 2.86 -7.11 -8.08
N ALA A 9 3.69 -7.37 -7.07
CA ALA A 9 3.40 -7.12 -5.67
C ALA A 9 4.30 -6.03 -5.09
N ALA A 10 3.72 -4.89 -4.74
CA ALA A 10 4.38 -3.86 -3.93
C ALA A 10 4.12 -4.11 -2.45
N VAL A 11 5.10 -3.86 -1.59
CA VAL A 11 4.90 -3.88 -0.14
C VAL A 11 4.43 -2.51 0.36
N ALA A 12 3.32 -2.47 1.12
CA ALA A 12 3.03 -1.34 2.01
C ALA A 12 3.87 -1.55 3.28
N ILE A 13 5.13 -1.06 3.23
CA ILE A 13 6.15 -1.39 4.23
C ILE A 13 5.83 -0.77 5.59
N ILE A 14 6.10 -1.51 6.68
CA ILE A 14 6.04 -0.95 8.04
C ILE A 14 7.15 0.07 8.25
N THR A 15 6.95 0.99 9.23
CA THR A 15 8.02 1.84 9.74
C THR A 15 8.55 1.23 11.05
N PRO A 16 9.73 0.62 11.07
CA PRO A 16 10.32 0.11 12.30
C PRO A 16 10.74 1.27 13.21
N MET A 17 10.61 1.05 14.52
CA MET A 17 10.88 2.07 15.53
C MET A 17 11.76 1.52 16.64
N HIS A 18 12.59 2.37 17.22
CA HIS A 18 13.31 2.07 18.47
C HIS A 18 12.33 2.03 19.66
N ALA A 19 12.79 1.52 20.80
CA ALA A 19 11.97 1.43 22.01
C ALA A 19 11.48 2.79 22.53
N ASP A 20 12.18 3.88 22.21
CA ASP A 20 11.78 5.26 22.53
C ASP A 20 10.79 5.86 21.52
N GLY A 21 10.43 5.09 20.49
CA GLY A 21 9.49 5.49 19.44
C GLY A 21 10.12 6.26 18.28
N THR A 22 11.43 6.51 18.26
CA THR A 22 12.12 7.11 17.10
C THR A 22 12.22 6.11 15.95
N VAL A 23 12.28 6.59 14.70
CA VAL A 23 12.36 5.72 13.52
C VAL A 23 13.70 4.97 13.48
N ASN A 24 13.63 3.65 13.30
CA ASN A 24 14.81 2.78 13.16
C ASN A 24 15.18 2.62 11.68
N PHE A 25 15.97 3.54 11.15
CA PHE A 25 16.38 3.53 9.75
C PHE A 25 17.28 2.35 9.38
N GLU A 26 18.10 1.84 10.32
CA GLU A 26 18.93 0.65 10.06
C GLU A 26 18.04 -0.55 9.76
N GLU A 27 17.04 -0.80 10.60
CA GLU A 27 16.10 -1.90 10.39
C GLU A 27 15.21 -1.68 9.17
N LEU A 28 14.79 -0.45 8.90
CA LEU A 28 14.05 -0.13 7.67
C LEU A 28 14.87 -0.52 6.43
N GLY A 29 16.15 -0.22 6.41
CA GLY A 29 17.05 -0.60 5.33
C GLY A 29 17.14 -2.13 5.16
N ARG A 30 17.29 -2.87 6.26
CA ARG A 30 17.32 -4.34 6.24
C ARG A 30 16.02 -4.94 5.71
N ILE A 31 14.87 -4.39 6.11
CA ILE A 31 13.55 -4.84 5.61
C ILE A 31 13.42 -4.54 4.12
N ILE A 32 13.83 -3.35 3.64
CA ILE A 32 13.81 -3.02 2.21
C ILE A 32 14.68 -4.01 1.42
N ASP A 33 15.88 -4.33 1.90
CA ASP A 33 16.77 -5.28 1.22
C ASP A 33 16.18 -6.69 1.15
N ASP A 34 15.56 -7.14 2.24
CA ASP A 34 14.87 -8.43 2.29
C ASP A 34 13.68 -8.49 1.31
N GLN A 35 12.87 -7.44 1.27
CA GLN A 35 11.74 -7.33 0.33
C GLN A 35 12.22 -7.47 -1.13
N ILE A 36 13.27 -6.73 -1.49
CA ILE A 36 13.83 -6.77 -2.85
C ILE A 36 14.42 -8.15 -3.15
N ALA A 37 15.14 -8.76 -2.20
CA ALA A 37 15.72 -10.09 -2.36
C ALA A 37 14.67 -11.19 -2.56
N HIS A 38 13.44 -10.98 -2.05
CA HIS A 38 12.32 -11.90 -2.17
C HIS A 38 11.29 -11.49 -3.23
N GLY A 39 11.68 -10.68 -4.21
CA GLY A 39 10.91 -10.43 -5.41
C GLY A 39 9.84 -9.34 -5.31
N THR A 40 9.84 -8.52 -4.24
CA THR A 40 8.94 -7.37 -4.18
C THR A 40 9.18 -6.42 -5.35
N ASP A 41 8.11 -6.04 -6.06
CA ASP A 41 8.16 -5.28 -7.31
C ASP A 41 8.16 -3.75 -7.11
N ALA A 42 7.78 -3.27 -5.93
CA ALA A 42 7.89 -1.85 -5.53
C ALA A 42 7.79 -1.69 -4.01
N ILE A 43 8.36 -0.61 -3.48
CA ILE A 43 8.26 -0.23 -2.06
C ILE A 43 7.29 0.93 -1.90
N VAL A 44 6.24 0.77 -1.10
CA VAL A 44 5.34 1.87 -0.70
C VAL A 44 5.73 2.32 0.70
N ILE A 45 6.42 3.44 0.81
CA ILE A 45 6.86 4.04 2.06
C ILE A 45 5.82 5.04 2.59
N CYS A 46 5.69 5.17 3.89
CA CYS A 46 4.76 6.12 4.55
C CYS A 46 3.30 5.96 4.09
N GLY A 47 2.87 4.74 3.79
CA GLY A 47 1.45 4.40 3.68
C GLY A 47 0.81 4.26 5.07
N THR A 48 -0.45 3.83 5.11
CA THR A 48 -1.17 3.53 6.38
C THR A 48 -0.41 2.51 7.24
N THR A 49 0.11 1.46 6.59
CA THR A 49 0.88 0.40 7.25
C THR A 49 2.21 0.92 7.83
N GLY A 50 2.78 1.95 7.25
CA GLY A 50 3.96 2.67 7.75
C GLY A 50 3.65 3.70 8.82
N GLU A 51 2.45 3.71 9.42
CA GLU A 51 2.05 4.63 10.50
C GLU A 51 2.22 6.11 10.15
N SER A 52 2.03 6.49 8.87
CA SER A 52 2.26 7.86 8.38
C SER A 52 1.52 8.93 9.18
N ALA A 53 0.32 8.63 9.69
CA ALA A 53 -0.46 9.55 10.50
C ALA A 53 0.15 9.88 11.88
N ALA A 54 1.12 9.08 12.34
CA ALA A 54 1.82 9.24 13.61
C ALA A 54 3.28 9.70 13.44
N LEU A 55 3.74 9.94 12.21
CA LEU A 55 5.04 10.54 11.92
C LEU A 55 4.93 12.07 11.95
N SER A 56 5.95 12.76 12.46
CA SER A 56 6.04 14.21 12.24
C SER A 56 6.29 14.49 10.75
N HIS A 57 6.14 15.74 10.33
CA HIS A 57 6.44 16.13 8.95
C HIS A 57 7.89 15.77 8.57
N GLU A 58 8.85 16.11 9.43
CA GLU A 58 10.26 15.86 9.23
C GLU A 58 10.58 14.35 9.15
N GLU A 59 10.00 13.55 10.07
CA GLU A 59 10.16 12.09 10.04
C GLU A 59 9.58 11.47 8.77
N HIS A 60 8.42 11.95 8.33
CA HIS A 60 7.75 11.47 7.12
C HIS A 60 8.63 11.69 5.88
N VAL A 61 9.13 12.92 5.72
CA VAL A 61 10.02 13.28 4.60
C VAL A 61 11.33 12.52 4.68
N GLU A 62 11.90 12.36 5.88
CA GLU A 62 13.16 11.62 6.05
C GLU A 62 12.98 10.11 5.75
N CYS A 63 11.86 9.51 6.11
CA CYS A 63 11.54 8.13 5.72
C CYS A 63 11.50 7.98 4.19
N ILE A 64 10.90 8.93 3.48
CA ILE A 64 10.85 8.93 2.01
C ILE A 64 12.28 9.05 1.43
N ARG A 65 13.06 10.03 1.89
CA ARG A 65 14.45 10.23 1.45
C ARG A 65 15.32 9.00 1.68
N PHE A 66 15.20 8.41 2.87
CA PHE A 66 15.92 7.21 3.22
C PHE A 66 15.54 6.04 2.30
N ALA A 67 14.23 5.77 2.12
CA ALA A 67 13.76 4.68 1.28
C ALA A 67 14.23 4.84 -0.17
N VAL A 68 14.13 6.03 -0.75
CA VAL A 68 14.62 6.33 -2.12
C VAL A 68 16.13 6.08 -2.22
N LYS A 69 16.90 6.64 -1.30
CA LYS A 69 18.36 6.50 -1.29
C LYS A 69 18.79 5.04 -1.11
N HIS A 70 18.17 4.32 -0.15
CA HIS A 70 18.53 2.95 0.18
C HIS A 70 18.12 1.96 -0.91
N THR A 71 16.93 2.12 -1.47
CA THR A 71 16.44 1.30 -2.59
C THR A 71 17.31 1.47 -3.83
N ALA A 72 17.89 2.66 -4.04
CA ALA A 72 18.86 2.95 -5.11
C ALA A 72 18.36 2.50 -6.50
N LYS A 73 17.09 2.75 -6.80
CA LYS A 73 16.42 2.39 -8.08
C LYS A 73 16.39 0.88 -8.41
N ARG A 74 16.62 0.00 -7.45
CA ARG A 74 16.48 -1.46 -7.63
C ARG A 74 15.03 -1.84 -7.94
N VAL A 75 14.08 -1.16 -7.32
CA VAL A 75 12.65 -1.20 -7.59
C VAL A 75 12.06 0.21 -7.43
N PRO A 76 10.87 0.52 -7.96
CA PRO A 76 10.22 1.81 -7.72
C PRO A 76 9.91 2.05 -6.25
N VAL A 77 10.08 3.30 -5.80
CA VAL A 77 9.65 3.78 -4.47
C VAL A 77 8.45 4.69 -4.64
N ILE A 78 7.34 4.31 -4.02
CA ILE A 78 6.06 5.02 -4.04
C ILE A 78 5.88 5.69 -2.68
N ALA A 79 5.81 7.02 -2.65
CA ALA A 79 5.66 7.77 -1.40
C ALA A 79 4.18 7.98 -1.05
N GLY A 80 3.76 7.60 0.16
CA GLY A 80 2.45 7.92 0.70
C GLY A 80 2.40 9.38 1.14
N THR A 81 1.74 10.24 0.38
CA THR A 81 1.67 11.69 0.61
C THR A 81 0.24 12.23 0.70
N GLY A 82 -0.76 11.35 0.62
CA GLY A 82 -2.16 11.74 0.76
C GLY A 82 -2.50 12.29 2.15
N SER A 83 -3.32 13.33 2.20
CA SER A 83 -3.80 13.96 3.42
C SER A 83 -5.25 14.40 3.27
N ASN A 84 -5.92 14.67 4.39
CA ASN A 84 -7.22 15.33 4.42
C ASN A 84 -7.12 16.88 4.33
N ASP A 85 -5.91 17.42 4.31
CA ASP A 85 -5.59 18.81 4.00
C ASP A 85 -4.91 18.85 2.62
N THR A 86 -5.53 19.54 1.66
CA THR A 86 -5.04 19.66 0.28
C THR A 86 -3.69 20.39 0.22
N ALA A 87 -3.50 21.45 1.03
CA ALA A 87 -2.25 22.22 1.02
C ALA A 87 -1.09 21.37 1.54
N PHE A 88 -1.30 20.65 2.65
CA PHE A 88 -0.31 19.73 3.20
C PHE A 88 0.01 18.56 2.25
N ALA A 89 -1.01 18.00 1.57
CA ALA A 89 -0.80 16.94 0.58
C ALA A 89 0.06 17.44 -0.61
N ILE A 90 -0.11 18.68 -1.04
CA ILE A 90 0.71 19.31 -2.08
C ILE A 90 2.16 19.51 -1.60
N GLU A 91 2.34 20.03 -0.39
CA GLU A 91 3.65 20.27 0.21
C GLU A 91 4.47 19.00 0.28
N ILE A 92 3.96 17.97 0.95
CA ILE A 92 4.68 16.71 1.13
C ILE A 92 4.86 15.93 -0.19
N SER A 93 3.95 16.10 -1.16
CA SER A 93 4.11 15.52 -2.50
C SER A 93 5.27 16.13 -3.28
N LYS A 94 5.49 17.43 -3.16
CA LYS A 94 6.65 18.12 -3.75
C LYS A 94 7.95 17.67 -3.09
N GLU A 95 7.96 17.57 -1.77
CA GLU A 95 9.15 17.08 -1.05
C GLU A 95 9.47 15.62 -1.40
N ALA A 96 8.46 14.77 -1.63
CA ALA A 96 8.66 13.41 -2.11
C ALA A 96 9.23 13.38 -3.55
N GLU A 97 8.77 14.28 -4.42
CA GLU A 97 9.31 14.46 -5.77
C GLU A 97 10.78 14.93 -5.72
N GLU A 98 11.08 15.91 -4.90
CA GLU A 98 12.45 16.41 -4.66
C GLU A 98 13.37 15.32 -4.06
N ALA A 99 12.84 14.45 -3.21
CA ALA A 99 13.55 13.31 -2.66
C ALA A 99 13.85 12.23 -3.71
N GLY A 100 13.20 12.26 -4.89
CA GLY A 100 13.42 11.33 -5.99
C GLY A 100 12.54 10.08 -5.94
N ALA A 101 11.37 10.14 -5.29
CA ALA A 101 10.35 9.11 -5.39
C ALA A 101 9.94 8.85 -6.86
N ASP A 102 9.43 7.65 -7.14
CA ASP A 102 9.02 7.27 -8.50
C ASP A 102 7.52 7.49 -8.74
N ALA A 103 6.72 7.53 -7.67
CA ALA A 103 5.29 7.81 -7.71
C ALA A 103 4.76 8.24 -6.33
N LEU A 104 3.53 8.72 -6.29
CA LEU A 104 2.82 9.14 -5.08
C LEU A 104 1.62 8.24 -4.83
N LEU A 105 1.36 7.89 -3.56
CA LEU A 105 0.13 7.24 -3.10
C LEU A 105 -0.71 8.23 -2.32
N LEU A 106 -1.90 8.56 -2.83
CA LEU A 106 -2.75 9.63 -2.35
C LEU A 106 -4.06 9.07 -1.80
N VAL A 107 -4.16 8.88 -0.47
CA VAL A 107 -5.39 8.44 0.19
C VAL A 107 -6.48 9.49 0.07
N THR A 108 -7.76 9.06 -0.02
CA THR A 108 -8.91 9.98 0.01
C THR A 108 -8.94 10.79 1.31
N PRO A 109 -9.39 12.06 1.28
CA PRO A 109 -9.55 12.86 2.49
C PRO A 109 -10.40 12.12 3.52
N TYR A 110 -9.83 11.88 4.69
CA TYR A 110 -10.45 11.22 5.83
C TYR A 110 -10.93 12.24 6.85
N TYR A 111 -11.86 11.87 7.72
CA TYR A 111 -12.42 12.65 8.82
C TYR A 111 -13.27 13.84 8.34
N ASN A 112 -12.68 14.92 7.75
CA ASN A 112 -13.42 16.06 7.22
C ASN A 112 -14.25 15.72 5.98
N LYS A 113 -13.94 14.59 5.29
CA LYS A 113 -14.65 14.07 4.11
C LYS A 113 -14.82 15.12 3.01
N THR A 114 -15.54 14.77 1.95
CA THR A 114 -15.95 15.73 0.90
C THR A 114 -16.93 15.05 -0.08
N SER A 115 -17.50 15.85 -1.00
CA SER A 115 -18.31 15.37 -2.13
C SER A 115 -17.42 14.85 -3.28
N GLN A 116 -18.03 14.18 -4.27
CA GLN A 116 -17.30 13.73 -5.47
C GLN A 116 -16.67 14.91 -6.23
N ALA A 117 -17.34 16.03 -6.32
CA ALA A 117 -16.79 17.26 -6.90
C ALA A 117 -15.59 17.78 -6.09
N GLY A 118 -15.66 17.71 -4.77
CA GLY A 118 -14.54 18.08 -3.90
C GLY A 118 -13.35 17.13 -4.05
N LEU A 119 -13.58 15.81 -4.26
CA LEU A 119 -12.51 14.84 -4.57
C LEU A 119 -11.82 15.18 -5.89
N ILE A 120 -12.59 15.52 -6.94
CA ILE A 120 -12.02 15.97 -8.22
C ILE A 120 -11.14 17.21 -8.02
N ALA A 121 -11.65 18.21 -7.30
CA ALA A 121 -10.89 19.45 -7.03
C ALA A 121 -9.60 19.18 -6.24
N HIS A 122 -9.69 18.36 -5.18
CA HIS A 122 -8.57 17.97 -4.32
C HIS A 122 -7.45 17.30 -5.12
N TYR A 123 -7.78 16.22 -5.84
CA TYR A 123 -6.78 15.48 -6.61
C TYR A 123 -6.26 16.26 -7.82
N THR A 124 -7.08 17.08 -8.45
CA THR A 124 -6.63 17.98 -9.52
C THR A 124 -5.60 18.97 -9.00
N ALA A 125 -5.83 19.58 -7.83
CA ALA A 125 -4.87 20.50 -7.22
C ALA A 125 -3.53 19.82 -6.90
N ILE A 126 -3.55 18.60 -6.33
CA ILE A 126 -2.33 17.85 -6.02
C ILE A 126 -1.61 17.46 -7.31
N ALA A 127 -2.33 16.82 -8.25
CA ALA A 127 -1.75 16.36 -9.51
C ALA A 127 -1.15 17.51 -10.35
N SER A 128 -1.76 18.71 -10.30
CA SER A 128 -1.24 19.89 -11.00
C SER A 128 0.02 20.47 -10.34
N ALA A 129 0.33 20.12 -9.11
CA ALA A 129 1.46 20.66 -8.36
C ALA A 129 2.74 19.84 -8.49
N VAL A 130 2.67 18.62 -9.06
CA VAL A 130 3.75 17.66 -9.21
C VAL A 130 3.77 17.04 -10.60
N THR A 131 4.89 16.42 -10.99
CA THR A 131 5.01 15.71 -12.28
C THR A 131 4.95 14.19 -12.13
N LEU A 132 5.14 13.68 -10.91
CA LEU A 132 5.16 12.25 -10.63
C LEU A 132 3.81 11.56 -10.92
N PRO A 133 3.83 10.29 -11.30
CA PRO A 133 2.64 9.46 -11.35
C PRO A 133 1.91 9.43 -9.99
N CYS A 134 0.61 9.71 -9.99
CA CYS A 134 -0.25 9.68 -8.81
C CYS A 134 -1.09 8.40 -8.80
N ILE A 135 -1.04 7.66 -7.71
CA ILE A 135 -1.89 6.50 -7.41
C ILE A 135 -2.92 6.94 -6.38
N ILE A 136 -4.17 7.06 -6.79
CA ILE A 136 -5.26 7.42 -5.87
C ILE A 136 -5.60 6.22 -5.01
N TYR A 137 -5.75 6.40 -3.69
CA TYR A 137 -6.06 5.32 -2.77
C TYR A 137 -7.48 5.44 -2.22
N ASN A 138 -8.36 4.52 -2.66
CA ASN A 138 -9.75 4.41 -2.23
C ASN A 138 -9.89 3.36 -1.13
N VAL A 139 -10.20 3.78 0.10
CA VAL A 139 -10.37 2.91 1.27
C VAL A 139 -11.51 3.41 2.17
N PRO A 140 -12.76 3.26 1.73
CA PRO A 140 -13.92 3.85 2.42
C PRO A 140 -14.10 3.38 3.85
N SER A 141 -13.68 2.15 4.19
CA SER A 141 -13.74 1.62 5.56
C SER A 141 -12.91 2.43 6.56
N ARG A 142 -11.85 3.14 6.10
CA ARG A 142 -10.99 3.98 6.94
C ARG A 142 -11.34 5.46 6.84
N THR A 143 -11.67 5.92 5.64
CA THR A 143 -11.84 7.36 5.38
C THR A 143 -13.28 7.83 5.53
N GLY A 144 -14.25 6.91 5.39
CA GLY A 144 -15.68 7.24 5.31
C GLY A 144 -16.06 7.94 3.99
N VAL A 145 -15.17 7.90 2.99
CA VAL A 145 -15.37 8.46 1.65
C VAL A 145 -15.08 7.38 0.62
N ASN A 146 -16.02 7.15 -0.29
CA ASN A 146 -15.84 6.23 -1.40
C ASN A 146 -15.75 7.01 -2.72
N LEU A 147 -14.65 6.83 -3.45
CA LEU A 147 -14.50 7.32 -4.82
C LEU A 147 -15.42 6.52 -5.75
N GLN A 148 -16.34 7.20 -6.40
CA GLN A 148 -17.23 6.58 -7.36
C GLN A 148 -16.49 6.32 -8.69
N PRO A 149 -16.87 5.27 -9.46
CA PRO A 149 -16.24 4.97 -10.75
C PRO A 149 -16.23 6.15 -11.73
N ALA A 150 -17.33 6.92 -11.80
CA ALA A 150 -17.41 8.13 -12.63
C ALA A 150 -16.42 9.22 -12.20
N THR A 151 -16.14 9.36 -10.90
CA THR A 151 -15.14 10.29 -10.36
C THR A 151 -13.73 9.86 -10.75
N LEU A 152 -13.42 8.56 -10.66
CA LEU A 152 -12.15 8.02 -11.12
C LEU A 152 -11.96 8.21 -12.63
N ALA A 153 -13.01 8.00 -13.43
CA ALA A 153 -12.97 8.24 -14.88
C ALA A 153 -12.68 9.71 -15.23
N GLU A 154 -13.20 10.66 -14.43
CA GLU A 154 -12.88 12.08 -14.61
C GLU A 154 -11.41 12.37 -14.24
N LEU A 155 -10.93 11.84 -13.11
CA LEU A 155 -9.56 12.01 -12.66
C LEU A 155 -8.55 11.32 -13.58
N ALA A 156 -8.91 10.21 -14.20
CA ALA A 156 -8.07 9.49 -15.15
C ALA A 156 -7.71 10.32 -16.40
N LYS A 157 -8.45 11.39 -16.70
CA LYS A 157 -8.11 12.33 -17.78
C LYS A 157 -6.88 13.18 -17.47
N LEU A 158 -6.51 13.32 -16.20
CA LEU A 158 -5.30 14.04 -15.81
C LEU A 158 -4.06 13.20 -16.20
N PRO A 159 -3.04 13.79 -16.85
CA PRO A 159 -1.94 13.04 -17.45
C PRO A 159 -1.14 12.22 -16.44
N ASN A 160 -0.96 12.71 -15.22
CA ASN A 160 -0.18 12.06 -14.17
C ASN A 160 -1.03 11.29 -13.14
N VAL A 161 -2.36 11.33 -13.19
CA VAL A 161 -3.18 10.35 -12.43
C VAL A 161 -3.06 8.99 -13.13
N ASN A 162 -2.18 8.15 -12.61
CA ASN A 162 -1.74 6.91 -13.25
C ASN A 162 -2.57 5.69 -12.88
N ALA A 163 -2.96 5.60 -11.61
CA ALA A 163 -3.60 4.40 -11.09
C ALA A 163 -4.56 4.68 -9.93
N VAL A 164 -5.35 3.67 -9.61
CA VAL A 164 -6.05 3.56 -8.33
C VAL A 164 -5.57 2.33 -7.55
N LYS A 165 -5.28 2.51 -6.24
CA LYS A 165 -5.23 1.44 -5.26
C LYS A 165 -6.64 1.27 -4.71
N GLU A 166 -7.31 0.18 -5.09
CA GLU A 166 -8.70 -0.09 -4.74
C GLU A 166 -8.78 -1.00 -3.52
N ALA A 167 -9.34 -0.50 -2.45
CA ALA A 167 -9.52 -1.21 -1.19
C ALA A 167 -10.93 -1.04 -0.60
N SER A 168 -11.92 -0.83 -1.46
CA SER A 168 -13.33 -0.79 -1.02
C SER A 168 -13.88 -2.16 -0.63
N GLY A 169 -13.25 -3.25 -1.12
CA GLY A 169 -13.76 -4.61 -0.99
C GLY A 169 -14.92 -4.92 -1.97
N ASN A 170 -15.31 -3.98 -2.81
CA ASN A 170 -16.44 -4.12 -3.74
C ASN A 170 -15.93 -4.45 -5.16
N ILE A 171 -15.86 -5.73 -5.49
CA ILE A 171 -15.41 -6.21 -6.82
C ILE A 171 -16.30 -5.70 -7.95
N SER A 172 -17.60 -5.51 -7.72
CA SER A 172 -18.50 -4.93 -8.74
C SER A 172 -18.10 -3.49 -9.06
N GLN A 173 -17.74 -2.67 -8.05
CA GLN A 173 -17.21 -1.32 -8.28
C GLN A 173 -15.89 -1.35 -9.04
N VAL A 174 -15.01 -2.34 -8.77
CA VAL A 174 -13.75 -2.50 -9.52
C VAL A 174 -14.04 -2.78 -11.00
N ALA A 175 -15.04 -3.63 -11.29
CA ALA A 175 -15.45 -3.91 -12.67
C ALA A 175 -15.97 -2.65 -13.37
N ASP A 176 -16.77 -1.82 -12.67
CA ASP A 176 -17.24 -0.53 -13.19
C ASP A 176 -16.07 0.43 -13.47
N VAL A 177 -15.08 0.50 -12.58
CA VAL A 177 -13.85 1.31 -12.79
C VAL A 177 -13.09 0.81 -14.02
N ALA A 178 -12.89 -0.50 -14.16
CA ALA A 178 -12.20 -1.09 -15.31
C ALA A 178 -12.94 -0.78 -16.62
N ALA A 179 -14.27 -0.89 -16.61
CA ALA A 179 -15.10 -0.63 -17.80
C ALA A 179 -15.10 0.85 -18.20
N LEU A 180 -15.17 1.78 -17.22
CA LEU A 180 -15.23 3.22 -17.49
C LEU A 180 -13.88 3.84 -17.81
N CYS A 181 -12.82 3.42 -17.14
CA CYS A 181 -11.49 4.03 -17.28
C CYS A 181 -10.65 3.36 -18.37
N GLY A 182 -10.91 2.06 -18.67
CA GLY A 182 -10.16 1.32 -19.67
C GLY A 182 -8.64 1.42 -19.44
N GLU A 183 -7.91 1.78 -20.49
CA GLU A 183 -6.45 1.90 -20.48
C GLU A 183 -5.92 3.22 -19.89
N GLU A 184 -6.82 4.13 -19.49
CA GLU A 184 -6.43 5.44 -18.93
C GLU A 184 -6.13 5.39 -17.42
N LEU A 185 -6.47 4.27 -16.74
CA LEU A 185 -6.21 4.11 -15.31
C LEU A 185 -5.80 2.67 -14.98
N ASN A 186 -4.61 2.50 -14.41
CA ASN A 186 -4.19 1.21 -13.88
C ASN A 186 -4.90 0.92 -12.54
N ILE A 187 -5.15 -0.35 -12.24
CA ILE A 187 -5.82 -0.77 -11.00
C ILE A 187 -4.87 -1.68 -10.23
N TYR A 188 -4.62 -1.35 -8.96
CA TYR A 188 -3.93 -2.21 -8.00
C TYR A 188 -4.89 -2.63 -6.89
N SER A 189 -4.82 -3.90 -6.49
CA SER A 189 -5.52 -4.32 -5.27
C SER A 189 -4.90 -3.62 -4.04
N GLY A 190 -5.75 -3.11 -3.17
CA GLY A 190 -5.36 -2.67 -1.83
C GLY A 190 -5.63 -3.73 -0.75
N ASN A 191 -6.23 -4.86 -1.15
CA ASN A 191 -6.63 -5.96 -0.29
C ASN A 191 -5.94 -7.24 -0.74
N ASP A 192 -5.20 -7.89 0.16
CA ASP A 192 -4.46 -9.12 -0.14
C ASP A 192 -5.37 -10.31 -0.46
N ASP A 193 -6.59 -10.33 0.05
CA ASP A 193 -7.60 -11.36 -0.23
C ASP A 193 -8.30 -11.20 -1.60
N GLN A 194 -8.02 -10.10 -2.33
CA GLN A 194 -8.65 -9.77 -3.61
C GLN A 194 -7.65 -9.61 -4.77
N ILE A 195 -6.42 -10.14 -4.64
CA ILE A 195 -5.40 -10.00 -5.68
C ILE A 195 -5.92 -10.62 -6.99
N VAL A 196 -6.21 -11.92 -7.00
CA VAL A 196 -6.64 -12.64 -8.21
C VAL A 196 -7.96 -12.10 -8.79
N PRO A 197 -9.01 -11.81 -8.01
CA PRO A 197 -10.21 -11.13 -8.52
C PRO A 197 -9.90 -9.82 -9.26
N ILE A 198 -9.02 -8.98 -8.71
CA ILE A 198 -8.67 -7.70 -9.34
C ILE A 198 -7.78 -7.90 -10.57
N LEU A 199 -6.84 -8.85 -10.54
CA LEU A 199 -6.05 -9.22 -11.72
C LEU A 199 -6.95 -9.69 -12.88
N SER A 200 -8.02 -10.46 -12.59
CA SER A 200 -8.99 -10.92 -13.59
C SER A 200 -9.77 -9.79 -14.26
N LEU A 201 -9.87 -8.64 -13.63
CA LEU A 201 -10.49 -7.41 -14.16
C LEU A 201 -9.46 -6.48 -14.85
N GLY A 202 -8.24 -6.96 -15.13
CA GLY A 202 -7.19 -6.18 -15.80
C GLY A 202 -6.26 -5.43 -14.85
N GLY A 203 -6.33 -5.72 -13.54
CA GLY A 203 -5.43 -5.16 -12.53
C GLY A 203 -3.96 -5.43 -12.83
N LYS A 204 -3.09 -4.58 -12.29
CA LYS A 204 -1.63 -4.64 -12.52
C LYS A 204 -0.86 -5.26 -11.36
N GLY A 205 -1.55 -5.58 -10.27
CA GLY A 205 -0.93 -6.15 -9.08
C GLY A 205 -1.60 -5.74 -7.78
N VAL A 206 -0.84 -5.77 -6.70
CA VAL A 206 -1.29 -5.47 -5.34
C VAL A 206 -0.33 -4.52 -4.64
N ILE A 207 -0.86 -3.66 -3.77
CA ILE A 207 -0.09 -2.93 -2.76
C ILE A 207 -0.45 -3.59 -1.41
N SER A 208 0.41 -4.48 -0.97
CA SER A 208 0.19 -5.59 -0.05
C SER A 208 0.60 -5.28 1.39
N VAL A 209 -0.16 -5.77 2.36
CA VAL A 209 0.25 -5.90 3.76
C VAL A 209 0.91 -7.27 4.00
N LEU A 210 0.39 -8.33 3.38
CA LEU A 210 0.93 -9.69 3.43
C LEU A 210 2.43 -9.72 3.07
N SER A 211 2.86 -8.91 2.09
CA SER A 211 4.26 -8.83 1.65
C SER A 211 5.24 -8.50 2.79
N ASN A 212 4.83 -7.82 3.87
CA ASN A 212 5.74 -7.57 5.00
C ASN A 212 6.23 -8.87 5.64
N VAL A 213 5.38 -9.90 5.75
CA VAL A 213 5.67 -11.18 6.41
C VAL A 213 5.92 -12.34 5.44
N ALA A 214 5.51 -12.19 4.19
CA ALA A 214 5.57 -13.22 3.16
C ALA A 214 5.82 -12.60 1.76
N PRO A 215 6.95 -11.90 1.54
CA PRO A 215 7.20 -11.17 0.31
C PRO A 215 7.20 -12.06 -0.94
N GLN A 216 7.95 -13.15 -0.93
CA GLN A 216 8.02 -14.09 -2.05
C GLN A 216 6.65 -14.64 -2.42
N GLN A 217 5.84 -15.01 -1.41
CA GLN A 217 4.54 -15.61 -1.66
C GLN A 217 3.54 -14.60 -2.24
N ALA A 218 3.60 -13.34 -1.80
CA ALA A 218 2.77 -12.28 -2.38
C ALA A 218 3.19 -11.98 -3.83
N HIS A 219 4.50 -11.94 -4.11
CA HIS A 219 5.03 -11.83 -5.47
C HIS A 219 4.57 -13.00 -6.33
N ASP A 220 4.69 -14.25 -5.86
CA ASP A 220 4.38 -15.46 -6.61
C ASP A 220 2.90 -15.52 -7.06
N ILE A 221 1.95 -14.98 -6.28
CA ILE A 221 0.54 -14.87 -6.69
C ILE A 221 0.43 -14.07 -7.99
N CYS A 222 1.08 -12.91 -8.04
CA CYS A 222 1.05 -12.04 -9.21
C CYS A 222 1.87 -12.62 -10.36
N ALA A 223 3.07 -13.14 -10.09
CA ALA A 223 3.96 -13.70 -11.09
C ALA A 223 3.32 -14.89 -11.81
N ALA A 224 2.65 -15.79 -11.08
CA ALA A 224 1.90 -16.89 -11.68
C ALA A 224 0.79 -16.39 -12.62
N TRP A 225 0.04 -15.35 -12.22
CA TRP A 225 -0.99 -14.75 -13.07
C TRP A 225 -0.40 -14.21 -14.37
N PHE A 226 0.64 -13.39 -14.28
CA PHE A 226 1.23 -12.73 -15.46
C PHE A 226 2.01 -13.69 -16.37
N SER A 227 2.46 -14.83 -15.85
CA SER A 227 3.01 -15.91 -16.68
C SER A 227 1.95 -16.77 -17.39
N GLY A 228 0.65 -16.53 -17.08
CA GLY A 228 -0.48 -17.28 -17.66
C GLY A 228 -0.92 -18.49 -16.83
N ASP A 229 -0.25 -18.81 -15.73
CA ASP A 229 -0.65 -19.90 -14.81
C ASP A 229 -1.68 -19.38 -13.78
N THR A 230 -2.86 -19.04 -14.28
CA THR A 230 -3.95 -18.52 -13.46
C THR A 230 -4.45 -19.52 -12.42
N ALA A 231 -4.33 -20.83 -12.69
CA ALA A 231 -4.70 -21.87 -11.74
C ALA A 231 -3.76 -21.87 -10.53
N LYS A 232 -2.45 -21.71 -10.75
CA LYS A 232 -1.46 -21.60 -9.69
C LYS A 232 -1.62 -20.31 -8.90
N SER A 233 -1.87 -19.19 -9.58
CA SER A 233 -2.17 -17.91 -8.92
C SER A 233 -3.35 -18.03 -7.97
N LEU A 234 -4.45 -18.67 -8.40
CA LEU A 234 -5.62 -18.92 -7.56
C LEU A 234 -5.30 -19.84 -6.37
N GLU A 235 -4.57 -20.93 -6.58
CA GLU A 235 -4.12 -21.85 -5.51
C GLU A 235 -3.35 -21.08 -4.43
N LEU A 236 -2.37 -20.25 -4.83
CA LEU A 236 -1.56 -19.45 -3.92
C LEU A 236 -2.39 -18.41 -3.17
N GLN A 237 -3.30 -17.71 -3.87
CA GLN A 237 -4.24 -16.77 -3.25
C GLN A 237 -5.09 -17.44 -2.18
N LEU A 238 -5.72 -18.57 -2.48
CA LEU A 238 -6.58 -19.28 -1.54
C LEU A 238 -5.80 -19.82 -0.33
N LYS A 239 -4.57 -20.27 -0.53
CA LYS A 239 -3.69 -20.68 0.55
C LYS A 239 -3.32 -19.52 1.48
N ALA A 240 -3.20 -18.30 0.96
CA ALA A 240 -2.84 -17.11 1.74
C ALA A 240 -4.01 -16.53 2.54
N LEU A 241 -5.28 -16.83 2.19
CA LEU A 241 -6.45 -16.19 2.80
C LEU A 241 -6.49 -16.23 4.33
N PRO A 242 -6.22 -17.38 5.01
CA PRO A 242 -6.27 -17.40 6.48
C PRO A 242 -5.27 -16.42 7.10
N LEU A 243 -4.05 -16.35 6.58
CA LEU A 243 -3.04 -15.39 7.05
C LEU A 243 -3.42 -13.94 6.71
N CYS A 244 -3.96 -13.69 5.51
CA CYS A 244 -4.47 -12.35 5.15
C CYS A 244 -5.53 -11.88 6.16
N HIS A 245 -6.51 -12.74 6.49
CA HIS A 245 -7.54 -12.40 7.46
C HIS A 245 -6.96 -12.17 8.87
N ALA A 246 -5.99 -12.98 9.31
CA ALA A 246 -5.33 -12.81 10.59
C ALA A 246 -4.53 -11.50 10.69
N LEU A 247 -3.90 -11.05 9.60
CA LEU A 247 -3.20 -9.77 9.52
C LEU A 247 -4.14 -8.56 9.59
N PHE A 248 -5.44 -8.77 9.42
CA PHE A 248 -6.50 -7.75 9.53
C PHE A 248 -7.50 -8.04 10.65
N ALA A 249 -7.17 -8.98 11.59
CA ALA A 249 -8.02 -9.28 12.74
C ALA A 249 -8.11 -8.13 13.76
N ASP A 250 -7.23 -7.15 13.64
CA ASP A 250 -7.27 -5.86 14.33
C ASP A 250 -6.89 -4.76 13.32
N VAL A 251 -6.92 -3.51 13.76
CA VAL A 251 -6.60 -2.36 12.90
C VAL A 251 -5.16 -2.48 12.35
N ASN A 252 -5.01 -2.57 11.02
CA ASN A 252 -3.69 -2.52 10.38
C ASN A 252 -3.03 -1.13 10.64
N PRO A 253 -1.76 -1.06 11.12
CA PRO A 253 -0.73 -2.10 11.09
C PRO A 253 -0.52 -2.89 12.39
N ILE A 254 -1.46 -2.90 13.34
CA ILE A 254 -1.28 -3.55 14.64
C ILE A 254 -0.83 -5.03 14.47
N PRO A 255 -1.57 -5.91 13.74
CA PRO A 255 -1.17 -7.30 13.61
C PRO A 255 0.13 -7.49 12.82
N VAL A 256 0.31 -6.77 11.71
CA VAL A 256 1.49 -6.97 10.85
C VAL A 256 2.77 -6.54 11.55
N LYS A 257 2.78 -5.45 12.31
CA LYS A 257 3.98 -5.01 13.05
C LYS A 257 4.34 -5.98 14.18
N TRP A 258 3.33 -6.51 14.87
CA TRP A 258 3.52 -7.59 15.83
C TRP A 258 4.10 -8.85 15.14
N ALA A 259 3.55 -9.25 14.01
CA ALA A 259 4.04 -10.39 13.24
C ALA A 259 5.50 -10.22 12.82
N MET A 260 5.91 -9.03 12.38
CA MET A 260 7.29 -8.73 12.03
C MET A 260 8.22 -8.89 13.24
N ASN A 261 7.84 -8.38 14.42
CA ASN A 261 8.59 -8.63 15.65
C ASN A 261 8.68 -10.13 15.98
N ARG A 262 7.58 -10.88 15.79
CA ARG A 262 7.52 -12.32 16.03
C ARG A 262 8.40 -13.14 15.07
N LEU A 263 8.63 -12.63 13.86
CA LEU A 263 9.56 -13.18 12.87
C LEU A 263 11.03 -12.85 13.16
N GLY A 264 11.31 -12.05 14.18
CA GLY A 264 12.67 -11.69 14.60
C GLY A 264 13.19 -10.39 13.99
N TRP A 265 12.34 -9.62 13.30
CA TRP A 265 12.65 -8.25 12.91
C TRP A 265 12.60 -7.32 14.12
N ASN A 266 13.46 -6.32 14.16
CA ASN A 266 13.40 -5.28 15.18
C ASN A 266 12.42 -4.16 14.75
N ALA A 267 11.14 -4.56 14.50
CA ALA A 267 10.11 -3.63 14.06
C ALA A 267 9.70 -2.63 15.15
N GLY A 268 9.93 -2.98 16.42
CA GLY A 268 9.70 -2.11 17.57
C GLY A 268 8.23 -1.89 17.90
N PRO A 269 7.92 -0.90 18.77
CA PRO A 269 6.57 -0.62 19.22
C PRO A 269 5.74 0.09 18.16
N LEU A 270 4.42 0.09 18.35
CA LEU A 270 3.48 0.98 17.67
C LEU A 270 3.47 2.36 18.34
N ARG A 271 3.22 3.42 17.60
CA ARG A 271 2.92 4.74 18.17
C ARG A 271 1.45 4.88 18.51
N LEU A 272 1.13 5.52 19.62
CA LEU A 272 -0.25 5.87 19.96
C LEU A 272 -0.91 6.67 18.83
N PRO A 273 -2.20 6.44 18.55
CA PRO A 273 -3.17 5.71 19.36
C PRO A 273 -3.14 4.18 19.18
N LEU A 274 -2.26 3.64 18.35
CA LEU A 274 -2.13 2.20 18.14
C LEU A 274 -1.40 1.55 19.32
N VAL A 275 -1.85 0.35 19.69
CA VAL A 275 -1.30 -0.44 20.80
C VAL A 275 -1.10 -1.89 20.35
N GLU A 276 -0.39 -2.68 21.15
CA GLU A 276 -0.19 -4.11 20.89
C GLU A 276 -1.54 -4.84 20.73
N PRO A 277 -1.63 -5.84 19.84
CA PRO A 277 -2.84 -6.61 19.67
C PRO A 277 -3.15 -7.44 20.93
N SER A 278 -4.41 -7.75 21.18
CA SER A 278 -4.82 -8.59 22.30
C SER A 278 -4.16 -9.98 22.23
N ALA A 279 -4.01 -10.65 23.38
CA ALA A 279 -3.44 -12.00 23.45
C ALA A 279 -4.18 -13.00 22.53
N ALA A 280 -5.49 -12.84 22.38
CA ALA A 280 -6.29 -13.68 21.49
C ALA A 280 -5.92 -13.45 20.00
N VAL A 281 -5.72 -12.21 19.57
CA VAL A 281 -5.30 -11.86 18.22
C VAL A 281 -3.87 -12.35 17.99
N GLN A 282 -2.96 -12.15 18.95
CA GLN A 282 -1.58 -12.64 18.87
C GLN A 282 -1.53 -14.16 18.66
N GLN A 283 -2.28 -14.92 19.46
CA GLN A 283 -2.31 -16.39 19.36
C GLN A 283 -2.91 -16.85 18.03
N SER A 284 -4.00 -16.24 17.57
CA SER A 284 -4.61 -16.56 16.28
C SER A 284 -3.65 -16.28 15.13
N LEU A 285 -3.01 -15.11 15.13
CA LEU A 285 -2.06 -14.72 14.08
C LEU A 285 -0.83 -15.64 14.07
N GLU A 286 -0.29 -16.00 15.26
CA GLU A 286 0.84 -16.93 15.35
C GLU A 286 0.48 -18.32 14.77
N ASN A 287 -0.74 -18.80 15.03
CA ASN A 287 -1.20 -20.08 14.48
C ASN A 287 -1.26 -20.03 12.94
N GLU A 288 -1.80 -18.94 12.37
CA GLU A 288 -1.87 -18.80 10.92
C GLU A 288 -0.48 -18.60 10.28
N MET A 289 0.44 -17.88 10.95
CA MET A 289 1.83 -17.76 10.49
C MET A 289 2.54 -19.12 10.44
N LYS A 290 2.32 -19.98 11.44
CA LYS A 290 2.85 -21.37 11.47
C LYS A 290 2.20 -22.25 10.39
N ALA A 291 0.87 -22.20 10.28
CA ALA A 291 0.12 -22.98 9.29
C ALA A 291 0.51 -22.59 7.85
N TYR A 292 0.75 -21.32 7.61
CA TYR A 292 1.19 -20.81 6.30
C TYR A 292 2.67 -21.13 6.02
N GLY A 293 3.49 -21.33 7.07
CA GLY A 293 4.90 -21.72 7.02
C GLY A 293 5.89 -20.57 7.03
N VAL A 294 5.47 -19.34 7.40
CA VAL A 294 6.37 -18.19 7.57
C VAL A 294 7.00 -18.15 8.97
N LEU A 295 6.40 -18.80 9.95
CA LEU A 295 6.94 -18.97 11.30
C LEU A 295 7.17 -20.46 11.59
N LYS A 296 8.32 -20.79 12.19
CA LYS A 296 8.68 -22.17 12.60
C LYS A 296 8.10 -22.56 13.96
#